data_60eefff114939621df188f49dea50e36
#
_entry.id   60eefff114939621df188f49dea50e36
#
_cell.length_a   1.000
_cell.length_b   1.000
_cell.length_c   1.000
_cell.angle_alpha   90.00
_cell.angle_beta   90.00
_cell.angle_gamma   90.00
#
_symmetry.space_group_name_H-M   'P 1'
#
loop_
_entity.id
_entity.type
_entity.pdbx_description
1 polymer ?
#
loop_
_entity_poly.entity_id
_entity_poly.type
_entity_poly.pdbx_seq_one_letter_code
_entity_poly.pdbx_strand_id
1 'polypeptide(L)'
;MSLWTVFKLLAALCVLAVMGFTGMFAYHVTVAPLGGVFEKIIPRPTEVVGSQPDADFAKMLDSAELPDIDPGEKAFQKAHELLALGKLDEAREKLTAIVSIFPTSSSAPIARRIVGEMNLDEILSTTHMEGKKTHIVKRGNSFLSIAAEYGTSLDSIMHLNGMMEFKNIQPGEELIVMPLNFRLLIEPRRKALSIWDGARFIREYPLIHLDVPGKLEAGKTKISSKLAELAGHPVAPQSKDYRAADKVIQIAKPSFQIRGATEASDVLPHGIILRSQDMEEVSLLTRVGNEVEIR
;
A
#
# COMPACT_ATOMS: atom_id res chain seq x y z
N MET A 1 -11.56 30.06 77.07
CA MET A 1 -11.34 30.13 75.58
C MET A 1 -12.59 29.61 74.91
N SER A 2 -13.08 30.36 73.92
CA SER A 2 -14.29 29.94 73.15
C SER A 2 -13.95 28.69 72.34
N LEU A 3 -14.90 27.77 72.21
CA LEU A 3 -14.76 26.53 71.40
C LEU A 3 -14.33 26.86 69.96
N TRP A 4 -14.76 28.00 69.45
CA TRP A 4 -14.37 28.56 68.13
C TRP A 4 -12.88 28.93 68.01
N THR A 5 -12.28 29.42 69.10
CA THR A 5 -10.86 29.75 69.13
C THR A 5 -9.97 28.50 69.13
N VAL A 6 -10.41 27.42 69.78
CA VAL A 6 -9.75 26.12 69.78
C VAL A 6 -9.80 25.53 68.34
N PHE A 7 -10.94 25.61 67.66
CA PHE A 7 -11.06 25.13 66.26
C PHE A 7 -10.15 25.88 65.29
N LYS A 8 -10.02 27.20 65.43
CA LYS A 8 -9.13 28.02 64.63
C LYS A 8 -7.65 27.65 64.88
N LEU A 9 -7.29 27.41 66.12
CA LEU A 9 -5.91 27.01 66.48
C LEU A 9 -5.59 25.63 65.92
N LEU A 10 -6.52 24.71 66.00
CA LEU A 10 -6.36 23.35 65.50
C LEU A 10 -6.25 23.34 63.95
N ALA A 11 -7.04 24.16 63.27
CA ALA A 11 -6.97 24.33 61.81
C ALA A 11 -5.65 24.95 61.37
N ALA A 12 -5.15 25.98 62.07
CA ALA A 12 -3.85 26.56 61.83
C ALA A 12 -2.72 25.60 62.03
N LEU A 13 -2.80 24.72 63.04
CA LEU A 13 -1.78 23.70 63.32
C LEU A 13 -1.77 22.61 62.26
N CYS A 14 -2.94 22.20 61.74
CA CYS A 14 -3.06 21.28 60.62
C CYS A 14 -2.43 21.86 59.33
N VAL A 15 -2.67 23.13 59.04
CA VAL A 15 -2.07 23.77 57.85
C VAL A 15 -0.54 23.84 57.95
N LEU A 16 0.01 24.20 59.15
CA LEU A 16 1.43 24.19 59.38
C LEU A 16 2.04 22.79 59.29
N ALA A 17 1.33 21.76 59.79
CA ALA A 17 1.79 20.38 59.64
C ALA A 17 1.84 19.91 58.19
N VAL A 18 0.85 20.25 57.39
CA VAL A 18 0.82 19.94 55.94
C VAL A 18 1.95 20.67 55.21
N MET A 19 2.13 21.96 55.47
CA MET A 19 3.23 22.72 54.84
C MET A 19 4.63 22.16 55.28
N GLY A 20 4.83 21.81 56.51
CA GLY A 20 6.05 21.18 56.99
C GLY A 20 6.30 19.84 56.33
N PHE A 21 5.28 18.99 56.22
CA PHE A 21 5.35 17.69 55.54
C PHE A 21 5.67 17.85 54.03
N THR A 22 5.01 18.78 53.35
CA THR A 22 5.27 19.07 51.92
C THR A 22 6.70 19.57 51.73
N GLY A 23 7.21 20.45 52.61
CA GLY A 23 8.56 20.92 52.54
C GLY A 23 9.60 19.82 52.78
N MET A 24 9.37 18.94 53.78
CA MET A 24 10.19 17.74 54.04
C MET A 24 10.18 16.77 52.89
N PHE A 25 9.01 16.57 52.27
CA PHE A 25 8.85 15.72 51.09
C PHE A 25 9.66 16.29 49.89
N ALA A 26 9.48 17.56 49.59
CA ALA A 26 10.25 18.22 48.53
C ALA A 26 11.75 18.14 48.76
N TYR A 27 12.22 18.39 49.99
CA TYR A 27 13.60 18.29 50.35
C TYR A 27 14.16 16.85 50.19
N HIS A 28 13.38 15.84 50.61
CA HIS A 28 13.75 14.43 50.48
C HIS A 28 13.95 14.01 49.01
N VAL A 29 13.08 14.51 48.11
CA VAL A 29 13.12 14.14 46.67
C VAL A 29 14.19 14.93 45.91
N THR A 30 14.43 16.20 46.25
CA THR A 30 15.26 17.10 45.43
C THR A 30 16.66 17.34 45.93
N VAL A 31 16.90 17.29 47.26
CA VAL A 31 18.16 17.72 47.87
C VAL A 31 18.93 16.60 48.54
N ALA A 32 18.37 15.99 49.58
CA ALA A 32 19.05 14.92 50.33
C ALA A 32 18.05 13.99 51.02
N PRO A 33 18.33 12.65 51.12
CA PRO A 33 17.45 11.72 51.80
C PRO A 33 17.37 12.02 53.29
N LEU A 34 16.16 12.06 53.82
CA LEU A 34 15.91 12.27 55.24
C LEU A 34 16.02 10.98 56.07
N GLY A 35 16.29 9.82 55.43
CA GLY A 35 16.47 8.52 56.10
C GLY A 35 15.18 7.97 56.75
N GLY A 36 15.26 6.76 57.31
CA GLY A 36 14.24 6.17 58.14
C GLY A 36 12.91 5.81 57.41
N VAL A 37 11.81 6.30 57.93
CA VAL A 37 10.45 5.96 57.41
C VAL A 37 10.18 6.57 56.05
N PHE A 38 10.76 7.72 55.76
CA PHE A 38 10.58 8.39 54.47
C PHE A 38 11.21 7.60 53.29
N GLU A 39 12.35 7.00 53.49
CA GLU A 39 13.07 6.21 52.49
C GLU A 39 12.36 4.89 52.16
N LYS A 40 11.61 4.31 53.15
CA LYS A 40 10.83 3.11 52.96
C LYS A 40 9.51 3.35 52.19
N ILE A 41 8.93 4.55 52.31
CA ILE A 41 7.60 4.86 51.76
C ILE A 41 7.75 5.50 50.38
N ILE A 42 8.81 6.28 50.14
CA ILE A 42 9.04 7.02 48.92
C ILE A 42 10.48 6.80 48.45
N PRO A 43 10.77 5.75 47.66
CA PRO A 43 12.07 5.54 47.07
C PRO A 43 12.37 6.64 46.04
N ARG A 44 13.65 7.07 45.98
CA ARG A 44 14.07 8.08 45.00
C ARG A 44 13.87 7.61 43.56
N PRO A 45 13.46 8.49 42.63
CA PRO A 45 13.41 8.17 41.21
C PRO A 45 14.76 7.67 40.65
N THR A 46 15.90 8.13 41.22
CA THR A 46 17.24 7.71 40.81
C THR A 46 17.59 6.28 41.25
N GLU A 47 17.01 5.75 42.33
CA GLU A 47 17.21 4.35 42.72
C GLU A 47 16.43 3.37 41.83
N VAL A 48 15.31 3.82 41.27
CA VAL A 48 14.51 3.01 40.31
C VAL A 48 15.19 2.94 38.95
N VAL A 49 16.01 3.96 38.58
CA VAL A 49 16.74 4.02 37.31
C VAL A 49 18.18 3.52 37.46
N GLY A 50 18.73 3.53 38.68
CA GLY A 50 20.11 3.16 38.99
C GLY A 50 20.32 1.75 39.55
N SER A 51 19.27 0.89 39.58
CA SER A 51 19.51 -0.54 39.79
C SER A 51 20.28 -1.04 38.56
N GLN A 52 21.57 -1.34 38.78
CA GLN A 52 22.34 -2.12 37.83
C GLN A 52 21.46 -3.29 37.42
N PRO A 53 21.27 -3.56 36.11
CA PRO A 53 20.55 -4.74 35.70
C PRO A 53 21.22 -5.91 36.41
N ASP A 54 20.47 -6.63 37.24
CA ASP A 54 20.94 -7.82 37.91
C ASP A 54 21.70 -8.65 36.87
N ALA A 55 22.87 -9.19 37.27
CA ALA A 55 23.63 -10.05 36.37
C ALA A 55 22.79 -11.20 35.81
N ASP A 56 21.70 -11.56 36.49
CA ASP A 56 20.67 -12.47 36.01
C ASP A 56 19.82 -11.88 34.88
N PHE A 57 19.51 -10.58 34.89
CA PHE A 57 18.75 -9.93 33.78
C PHE A 57 19.64 -9.80 32.54
N ALA A 58 20.93 -9.50 32.68
CA ALA A 58 21.87 -9.53 31.56
C ALA A 58 22.06 -10.96 31.01
N LYS A 59 22.09 -12.00 31.90
CA LYS A 59 22.05 -13.39 31.47
C LYS A 59 20.73 -13.81 30.82
N MET A 60 19.60 -13.30 31.28
CA MET A 60 18.28 -13.51 30.64
C MET A 60 18.20 -12.83 29.28
N LEU A 61 18.81 -11.65 29.09
CA LEU A 61 18.90 -10.98 27.79
C LEU A 61 19.87 -11.72 26.85
N ASP A 62 20.96 -12.30 27.34
CA ASP A 62 21.89 -13.11 26.54
C ASP A 62 21.32 -14.51 26.24
N SER A 63 20.41 -15.04 27.06
CA SER A 63 19.79 -16.36 26.88
C SER A 63 18.39 -16.30 26.29
N ALA A 64 17.73 -15.15 26.31
CA ALA A 64 16.48 -14.95 25.60
C ALA A 64 16.83 -14.78 24.12
N GLU A 65 16.52 -15.78 23.29
CA GLU A 65 16.16 -15.50 21.90
C GLU A 65 15.10 -14.40 21.97
N LEU A 66 15.51 -13.15 21.74
CA LEU A 66 14.58 -12.04 21.56
C LEU A 66 13.60 -12.51 20.50
N PRO A 67 12.29 -12.52 20.77
CA PRO A 67 11.34 -12.96 19.77
C PRO A 67 11.65 -12.15 18.52
N ASP A 68 11.86 -12.85 17.41
CA ASP A 68 12.13 -12.25 16.10
C ASP A 68 10.91 -11.41 15.75
N ILE A 69 10.91 -10.18 16.23
CA ILE A 69 9.78 -9.26 16.08
C ILE A 69 9.89 -8.69 14.66
N ASP A 70 9.12 -9.25 13.75
CA ASP A 70 8.95 -8.70 12.41
C ASP A 70 8.45 -7.25 12.51
N PRO A 71 9.28 -6.23 12.15
CA PRO A 71 8.86 -4.82 12.25
C PRO A 71 7.67 -4.51 11.33
N GLY A 72 7.53 -5.26 10.22
CA GLY A 72 6.41 -5.13 9.31
C GLY A 72 5.10 -5.60 9.93
N GLU A 73 5.14 -6.62 10.78
CA GLU A 73 3.95 -7.09 11.50
C GLU A 73 3.40 -6.02 12.45
N LYS A 74 4.28 -5.35 13.22
CA LYS A 74 3.85 -4.23 14.08
C LYS A 74 3.25 -3.07 13.27
N ALA A 75 3.88 -2.73 12.16
CA ALA A 75 3.36 -1.69 11.26
C ALA A 75 2.00 -2.09 10.68
N PHE A 76 1.82 -3.39 10.36
CA PHE A 76 0.57 -3.92 9.85
C PHE A 76 -0.55 -3.87 10.89
N GLN A 77 -0.30 -4.28 12.13
CA GLN A 77 -1.26 -4.16 13.22
C GLN A 77 -1.72 -2.72 13.39
N LYS A 78 -0.77 -1.77 13.34
CA LYS A 78 -1.12 -0.33 13.42
C LYS A 78 -1.94 0.15 12.22
N ALA A 79 -1.61 -0.31 11.02
CA ALA A 79 -2.41 0.00 9.83
C ALA A 79 -3.83 -0.56 9.95
N HIS A 80 -3.98 -1.77 10.47
CA HIS A 80 -5.28 -2.41 10.69
C HIS A 80 -6.15 -1.62 11.70
N GLU A 81 -5.56 -1.13 12.80
CA GLU A 81 -6.27 -0.25 13.74
C GLU A 81 -6.74 1.05 13.06
N LEU A 82 -5.88 1.66 12.22
CA LEU A 82 -6.22 2.88 11.50
C LEU A 82 -7.34 2.65 10.50
N LEU A 83 -7.34 1.52 9.78
CA LEU A 83 -8.44 1.12 8.90
C LEU A 83 -9.77 0.98 9.67
N ALA A 84 -9.74 0.34 10.84
CA ALA A 84 -10.92 0.17 11.69
C ALA A 84 -11.48 1.51 12.21
N LEU A 85 -10.61 2.52 12.37
CA LEU A 85 -10.98 3.89 12.75
C LEU A 85 -11.38 4.78 11.55
N GLY A 86 -11.38 4.26 10.34
CA GLY A 86 -11.67 5.02 9.11
C GLY A 86 -10.57 6.01 8.70
N LYS A 87 -9.37 5.92 9.28
CA LYS A 87 -8.22 6.78 8.97
C LYS A 87 -7.43 6.23 7.78
N LEU A 88 -8.06 6.31 6.59
CA LEU A 88 -7.57 5.63 5.38
C LEU A 88 -6.19 6.11 4.94
N ASP A 89 -5.92 7.42 4.99
CA ASP A 89 -4.64 7.98 4.53
C ASP A 89 -3.48 7.56 5.43
N GLU A 90 -3.67 7.62 6.77
CA GLU A 90 -2.67 7.16 7.73
C GLU A 90 -2.41 5.64 7.60
N ALA A 91 -3.47 4.85 7.39
CA ALA A 91 -3.35 3.42 7.15
C ALA A 91 -2.58 3.11 5.87
N ARG A 92 -2.88 3.82 4.78
CA ARG A 92 -2.19 3.70 3.49
C ARG A 92 -0.68 3.98 3.64
N GLU A 93 -0.32 5.02 4.38
CA GLU A 93 1.09 5.35 4.66
C GLU A 93 1.82 4.18 5.33
N LYS A 94 1.23 3.58 6.37
CA LYS A 94 1.82 2.43 7.08
C LYS A 94 1.93 1.20 6.18
N LEU A 95 0.89 0.90 5.41
CA LEU A 95 0.89 -0.22 4.47
C LEU A 95 1.93 -0.03 3.35
N THR A 96 2.06 1.20 2.83
CA THR A 96 3.07 1.54 1.83
C THR A 96 4.48 1.40 2.39
N ALA A 97 4.69 1.78 3.65
CA ALA A 97 5.98 1.58 4.33
C ALA A 97 6.31 0.08 4.47
N ILE A 98 5.33 -0.79 4.75
CA ILE A 98 5.57 -2.25 4.79
C ILE A 98 6.01 -2.75 3.42
N VAL A 99 5.33 -2.34 2.35
CA VAL A 99 5.65 -2.77 0.98
C VAL A 99 7.04 -2.34 0.54
N SER A 100 7.47 -1.13 0.92
CA SER A 100 8.73 -0.53 0.46
C SER A 100 9.93 -0.81 1.38
N ILE A 101 9.73 -0.83 2.70
CA ILE A 101 10.80 -0.93 3.69
C ILE A 101 10.94 -2.36 4.21
N PHE A 102 9.82 -3.08 4.37
CA PHE A 102 9.77 -4.44 4.91
C PHE A 102 9.19 -5.45 3.92
N PRO A 103 9.71 -5.54 2.67
CA PRO A 103 9.11 -6.37 1.61
C PRO A 103 9.14 -7.88 1.91
N THR A 104 9.99 -8.31 2.85
CA THR A 104 10.13 -9.71 3.29
C THR A 104 9.31 -10.03 4.54
N SER A 105 8.65 -9.04 5.16
CA SER A 105 7.75 -9.26 6.29
C SER A 105 6.64 -10.24 5.95
N SER A 106 6.22 -11.03 6.93
CA SER A 106 5.08 -11.95 6.82
C SER A 106 3.78 -11.25 6.44
N SER A 107 3.62 -9.98 6.84
CA SER A 107 2.46 -9.14 6.52
C SER A 107 2.55 -8.42 5.15
N ALA A 108 3.73 -8.41 4.52
CA ALA A 108 3.93 -7.69 3.26
C ALA A 108 3.00 -8.14 2.11
N PRO A 109 2.66 -9.43 1.92
CA PRO A 109 1.70 -9.84 0.88
C PRO A 109 0.30 -9.26 1.09
N ILE A 110 -0.17 -9.23 2.35
CA ILE A 110 -1.49 -8.66 2.68
C ILE A 110 -1.45 -7.14 2.54
N ALA A 111 -0.37 -6.49 2.99
CA ALA A 111 -0.18 -5.05 2.82
C ALA A 111 -0.19 -4.64 1.34
N ARG A 112 0.51 -5.38 0.45
CA ARG A 112 0.48 -5.17 -1.00
C ARG A 112 -0.92 -5.28 -1.58
N ARG A 113 -1.70 -6.26 -1.12
CA ARG A 113 -3.07 -6.41 -1.59
C ARG A 113 -3.92 -5.20 -1.20
N ILE A 114 -3.92 -4.82 0.08
CA ILE A 114 -4.77 -3.72 0.59
C ILE A 114 -4.37 -2.39 -0.05
N VAL A 115 -3.08 -2.03 -0.01
CA VAL A 115 -2.63 -0.77 -0.60
C VAL A 115 -2.82 -0.75 -2.12
N GLY A 116 -2.69 -1.92 -2.76
CA GLY A 116 -2.94 -2.05 -4.19
C GLY A 116 -4.41 -1.79 -4.56
N GLU A 117 -5.37 -2.27 -3.76
CA GLU A 117 -6.78 -1.96 -3.96
C GLU A 117 -7.06 -0.47 -3.77
N MET A 118 -6.56 0.13 -2.68
CA MET A 118 -6.71 1.57 -2.44
C MET A 118 -6.13 2.43 -3.58
N ASN A 119 -4.96 2.04 -4.13
CA ASN A 119 -4.34 2.74 -5.24
C ASN A 119 -5.14 2.57 -6.53
N LEU A 120 -5.67 1.38 -6.79
CA LEU A 120 -6.45 1.09 -7.99
C LEU A 120 -7.76 1.87 -7.99
N ASP A 121 -8.47 1.88 -6.86
CA ASP A 121 -9.71 2.66 -6.69
C ASP A 121 -9.47 4.15 -6.98
N GLU A 122 -8.36 4.71 -6.50
CA GLU A 122 -7.99 6.11 -6.74
C GLU A 122 -7.65 6.36 -8.23
N ILE A 123 -6.83 5.50 -8.82
CA ILE A 123 -6.36 5.63 -10.21
C ILE A 123 -7.53 5.48 -11.19
N LEU A 124 -8.42 4.53 -10.98
CA LEU A 124 -9.55 4.27 -11.87
C LEU A 124 -10.81 5.08 -11.53
N SER A 125 -10.83 5.79 -10.40
CA SER A 125 -11.93 6.69 -10.04
C SER A 125 -12.09 7.81 -11.08
N THR A 126 -13.33 8.13 -11.42
CA THR A 126 -13.66 9.28 -12.27
C THR A 126 -13.85 10.59 -11.48
N THR A 127 -13.97 10.50 -10.16
CA THR A 127 -14.09 11.66 -9.26
C THR A 127 -12.73 12.16 -8.78
N HIS A 128 -11.73 11.29 -8.72
CA HIS A 128 -10.36 11.64 -8.34
C HIS A 128 -9.55 11.97 -9.59
N MET A 129 -9.29 13.26 -9.81
CA MET A 129 -8.68 13.76 -11.05
C MET A 129 -7.16 13.87 -11.02
N GLU A 130 -6.50 13.51 -9.91
CA GLU A 130 -5.04 13.55 -9.84
C GLU A 130 -4.41 12.62 -10.89
N GLY A 131 -3.45 13.14 -11.64
CA GLY A 131 -2.81 12.43 -12.76
C GLY A 131 -3.67 12.30 -14.02
N LYS A 132 -4.92 12.77 -14.02
CA LYS A 132 -5.84 12.74 -15.16
C LYS A 132 -6.04 14.13 -15.76
N LYS A 133 -6.52 14.16 -17.01
CA LYS A 133 -6.82 15.40 -17.74
C LYS A 133 -8.17 15.25 -18.44
N THR A 134 -8.84 16.37 -18.64
CA THR A 134 -10.02 16.43 -19.53
C THR A 134 -9.56 16.86 -20.91
N HIS A 135 -9.85 16.05 -21.92
CA HIS A 135 -9.62 16.35 -23.33
C HIS A 135 -10.95 16.75 -23.97
N ILE A 136 -10.98 17.91 -24.62
CA ILE A 136 -12.12 18.32 -25.43
C ILE A 136 -11.90 17.84 -26.86
N VAL A 137 -12.78 16.95 -27.33
CA VAL A 137 -12.69 16.35 -28.67
C VAL A 137 -12.77 17.43 -29.75
N LYS A 138 -11.81 17.42 -30.68
CA LYS A 138 -11.74 18.33 -31.83
C LYS A 138 -12.11 17.59 -33.12
N ARG A 139 -12.48 18.34 -34.15
CA ARG A 139 -12.75 17.78 -35.48
C ARG A 139 -11.50 17.03 -35.99
N GLY A 140 -11.67 15.80 -36.39
CA GLY A 140 -10.57 14.91 -36.84
C GLY A 140 -9.92 14.08 -35.74
N ASN A 141 -10.28 14.26 -34.48
CA ASN A 141 -9.83 13.37 -33.42
C ASN A 141 -10.45 11.96 -33.58
N SER A 142 -9.66 10.97 -33.19
CA SER A 142 -10.09 9.59 -32.97
C SER A 142 -9.61 9.11 -31.63
N PHE A 143 -10.20 8.06 -31.06
CA PHE A 143 -9.69 7.46 -29.82
C PHE A 143 -8.20 7.09 -29.91
N LEU A 144 -7.76 6.57 -31.04
CA LEU A 144 -6.35 6.20 -31.23
C LEU A 144 -5.44 7.43 -31.28
N SER A 145 -5.86 8.52 -31.92
CA SER A 145 -5.07 9.77 -31.93
C SER A 145 -4.99 10.39 -30.54
N ILE A 146 -6.09 10.39 -29.79
CA ILE A 146 -6.12 10.87 -28.39
C ILE A 146 -5.26 9.97 -27.50
N ALA A 147 -5.36 8.65 -27.64
CA ALA A 147 -4.54 7.71 -26.88
C ALA A 147 -3.06 7.93 -27.13
N ALA A 148 -2.65 8.17 -28.36
CA ALA A 148 -1.27 8.49 -28.72
C ALA A 148 -0.82 9.84 -28.14
N GLU A 149 -1.65 10.88 -28.23
CA GLU A 149 -1.36 12.23 -27.73
C GLU A 149 -1.11 12.23 -26.22
N TYR A 150 -1.92 11.51 -25.45
CA TYR A 150 -1.83 11.48 -23.99
C TYR A 150 -0.99 10.31 -23.44
N GLY A 151 -0.47 9.44 -24.29
CA GLY A 151 0.29 8.26 -23.83
C GLY A 151 -0.57 7.31 -23.00
N THR A 152 -1.80 7.07 -23.44
CA THR A 152 -2.79 6.20 -22.79
C THR A 152 -3.19 5.03 -23.68
N SER A 153 -4.25 4.31 -23.32
CA SER A 153 -4.81 3.22 -24.12
C SER A 153 -6.30 3.44 -24.38
N LEU A 154 -6.83 2.79 -25.43
CA LEU A 154 -8.27 2.78 -25.70
C LEU A 154 -9.06 2.22 -24.52
N ASP A 155 -8.58 1.12 -23.92
CA ASP A 155 -9.22 0.49 -22.75
C ASP A 155 -9.38 1.49 -21.60
N SER A 156 -8.29 2.22 -21.27
CA SER A 156 -8.30 3.22 -20.21
C SER A 156 -9.25 4.39 -20.51
N ILE A 157 -9.24 4.90 -21.75
CA ILE A 157 -10.17 5.97 -22.15
C ILE A 157 -11.61 5.50 -22.02
N MET A 158 -11.95 4.32 -22.53
CA MET A 158 -13.31 3.78 -22.46
C MET A 158 -13.76 3.60 -21.01
N HIS A 159 -12.89 3.02 -20.17
CA HIS A 159 -13.20 2.79 -18.76
C HIS A 159 -13.46 4.10 -18.00
N LEU A 160 -12.54 5.07 -18.08
CA LEU A 160 -12.65 6.35 -17.38
C LEU A 160 -13.84 7.21 -17.83
N ASN A 161 -14.40 6.92 -18.99
CA ASN A 161 -15.58 7.63 -19.52
C ASN A 161 -16.86 6.78 -19.49
N GLY A 162 -16.85 5.63 -18.78
CA GLY A 162 -18.03 4.77 -18.63
C GLY A 162 -18.55 4.18 -19.95
N MET A 163 -17.67 4.03 -20.93
CA MET A 163 -18.06 3.50 -22.25
C MET A 163 -18.05 1.97 -22.24
N MET A 164 -19.19 1.37 -22.38
CA MET A 164 -19.34 -0.09 -22.44
C MET A 164 -19.13 -0.63 -23.86
N GLU A 165 -19.37 0.21 -24.88
CA GLU A 165 -19.19 -0.12 -26.29
C GLU A 165 -18.40 0.97 -26.99
N PHE A 166 -17.74 0.61 -28.09
CA PHE A 166 -17.11 1.58 -28.98
C PHE A 166 -18.18 2.46 -29.66
N LYS A 167 -18.05 3.77 -29.52
CA LYS A 167 -18.90 4.76 -30.18
C LYS A 167 -18.07 5.81 -30.91
N ASN A 168 -18.67 6.47 -31.92
CA ASN A 168 -18.01 7.62 -32.52
C ASN A 168 -18.03 8.81 -31.56
N ILE A 169 -16.87 9.45 -31.34
CA ILE A 169 -16.76 10.68 -30.57
C ILE A 169 -17.14 11.88 -31.43
N GLN A 170 -17.78 12.88 -30.81
CA GLN A 170 -18.20 14.10 -31.48
C GLN A 170 -17.34 15.29 -31.03
N PRO A 171 -17.05 16.26 -31.91
CA PRO A 171 -16.40 17.50 -31.52
C PRO A 171 -17.18 18.21 -30.40
N GLY A 172 -16.45 18.64 -29.35
CA GLY A 172 -17.02 19.24 -28.15
C GLY A 172 -17.28 18.26 -27.00
N GLU A 173 -17.24 16.94 -27.22
CA GLU A 173 -17.31 15.98 -26.14
C GLU A 173 -16.07 16.10 -25.22
N GLU A 174 -16.27 15.94 -23.92
CA GLU A 174 -15.22 15.89 -22.93
C GLU A 174 -14.86 14.43 -22.60
N LEU A 175 -13.57 14.11 -22.64
CA LEU A 175 -13.06 12.80 -22.32
C LEU A 175 -12.01 12.90 -21.21
N ILE A 176 -12.19 12.10 -20.16
CA ILE A 176 -11.15 11.90 -19.14
C ILE A 176 -10.07 11.00 -19.72
N VAL A 177 -8.84 11.46 -19.69
CA VAL A 177 -7.67 10.72 -20.17
C VAL A 177 -6.59 10.68 -19.08
N MET A 178 -5.85 9.59 -19.01
CA MET A 178 -4.79 9.38 -18.02
C MET A 178 -3.54 8.85 -18.71
N PRO A 179 -2.36 9.50 -18.55
CA PRO A 179 -1.09 8.97 -19.04
C PRO A 179 -0.75 7.65 -18.35
N LEU A 180 -0.45 6.61 -19.12
CA LEU A 180 -0.07 5.29 -18.63
C LEU A 180 1.46 5.12 -18.70
N ASN A 181 2.18 5.78 -17.80
CA ASN A 181 3.64 5.71 -17.72
C ASN A 181 4.12 4.65 -16.73
N PHE A 182 3.31 3.65 -16.49
CA PHE A 182 3.58 2.57 -15.56
C PHE A 182 4.61 1.58 -16.11
N ARG A 183 5.35 0.95 -15.20
CA ARG A 183 6.27 -0.14 -15.48
C ARG A 183 5.70 -1.43 -14.89
N LEU A 184 5.82 -2.52 -15.63
CA LEU A 184 5.51 -3.87 -15.14
C LEU A 184 6.78 -4.51 -14.59
N LEU A 185 6.66 -5.16 -13.44
CA LEU A 185 7.70 -5.99 -12.86
C LEU A 185 7.19 -7.41 -12.76
N ILE A 186 7.87 -8.35 -13.42
CA ILE A 186 7.56 -9.78 -13.39
C ILE A 186 8.60 -10.47 -12.53
N GLU A 187 8.15 -11.15 -11.49
CA GLU A 187 8.98 -11.90 -10.56
C GLU A 187 8.58 -13.40 -10.61
N PRO A 188 9.18 -14.18 -11.52
CA PRO A 188 8.80 -15.59 -11.74
C PRO A 188 8.89 -16.46 -10.48
N ARG A 189 9.93 -16.25 -9.66
CA ARG A 189 10.14 -16.99 -8.42
C ARG A 189 9.04 -16.73 -7.37
N ARG A 190 8.51 -15.52 -7.33
CA ARG A 190 7.42 -15.12 -6.44
C ARG A 190 6.06 -15.39 -7.05
N LYS A 191 6.01 -15.80 -8.33
CA LYS A 191 4.79 -15.92 -9.11
C LYS A 191 3.93 -14.66 -9.04
N ALA A 192 4.54 -13.50 -9.25
CA ALA A 192 3.90 -12.21 -9.13
C ALA A 192 4.21 -11.31 -10.33
N LEU A 193 3.21 -10.54 -10.76
CA LEU A 193 3.32 -9.40 -11.66
C LEU A 193 2.91 -8.17 -10.88
N SER A 194 3.73 -7.14 -10.84
CA SER A 194 3.39 -5.88 -10.19
C SER A 194 3.52 -4.69 -11.11
N ILE A 195 2.71 -3.66 -10.86
CA ILE A 195 2.69 -2.39 -11.60
C ILE A 195 3.24 -1.30 -10.70
N TRP A 196 4.10 -0.46 -11.28
CA TRP A 196 4.82 0.60 -10.59
C TRP A 196 4.76 1.91 -11.38
N ASP A 197 4.64 3.04 -10.67
CA ASP A 197 4.83 4.39 -11.19
C ASP A 197 6.13 4.96 -10.62
N GLY A 198 7.21 4.91 -11.40
CA GLY A 198 8.54 5.19 -10.88
C GLY A 198 8.91 4.26 -9.71
N ALA A 199 9.04 4.83 -8.51
CA ALA A 199 9.28 4.10 -7.27
C ALA A 199 7.99 3.77 -6.50
N ARG A 200 6.84 4.34 -6.88
CA ARG A 200 5.55 4.10 -6.22
C ARG A 200 4.97 2.76 -6.65
N PHE A 201 4.71 1.88 -5.67
CA PHE A 201 3.96 0.65 -5.89
C PHE A 201 2.49 0.98 -6.21
N ILE A 202 1.94 0.36 -7.26
CA ILE A 202 0.54 0.52 -7.64
C ILE A 202 -0.25 -0.72 -7.25
N ARG A 203 0.06 -1.89 -7.84
CA ARG A 203 -0.71 -3.12 -7.63
C ARG A 203 0.16 -4.34 -7.89
N GLU A 204 -0.13 -5.46 -7.21
CA GLU A 204 0.48 -6.77 -7.45
C GLU A 204 -0.60 -7.80 -7.77
N TYR A 205 -0.33 -8.65 -8.75
CA TYR A 205 -1.22 -9.71 -9.23
C TYR A 205 -0.50 -11.06 -9.14
N PRO A 206 -1.11 -12.08 -8.53
CA PRO A 206 -0.56 -13.42 -8.51
C PRO A 206 -0.65 -14.07 -9.89
N LEU A 207 0.41 -14.76 -10.30
CA LEU A 207 0.39 -15.58 -11.52
C LEU A 207 -0.28 -16.91 -11.23
N ILE A 208 -1.32 -17.25 -12.01
CA ILE A 208 -1.95 -18.59 -11.96
C ILE A 208 -1.02 -19.61 -12.60
N HIS A 209 -0.45 -19.26 -13.77
CA HIS A 209 0.40 -20.12 -14.55
C HIS A 209 1.53 -19.32 -15.19
N LEU A 210 2.68 -19.96 -15.33
CA LEU A 210 3.85 -19.42 -15.99
C LEU A 210 4.47 -20.51 -16.87
N ASP A 211 4.23 -20.42 -18.15
CA ASP A 211 4.81 -21.30 -19.16
C ASP A 211 5.28 -20.47 -20.36
N VAL A 212 6.54 -20.11 -20.34
CA VAL A 212 7.16 -19.30 -21.39
C VAL A 212 8.28 -20.09 -22.06
N PRO A 213 8.46 -19.94 -23.39
CA PRO A 213 9.52 -20.60 -24.11
C PRO A 213 10.89 -20.23 -23.55
N GLY A 214 11.64 -21.20 -23.06
CA GLY A 214 12.98 -21.00 -22.51
C GLY A 214 12.98 -20.45 -21.08
N LYS A 215 14.18 -20.06 -20.62
CA LYS A 215 14.36 -19.47 -19.27
C LYS A 215 14.11 -17.98 -19.36
N LEU A 216 13.21 -17.48 -18.51
CA LEU A 216 13.07 -16.03 -18.31
C LEU A 216 14.30 -15.51 -17.57
N GLU A 217 15.18 -14.88 -18.32
CA GLU A 217 16.35 -14.21 -17.76
C GLU A 217 15.98 -12.82 -17.26
N ALA A 218 16.65 -12.39 -16.18
CA ALA A 218 16.48 -11.05 -15.67
C ALA A 218 16.87 -10.01 -16.74
N GLY A 219 16.03 -9.01 -16.93
CA GLY A 219 16.27 -8.00 -17.96
C GLY A 219 15.09 -7.05 -18.16
N LYS A 220 15.26 -6.15 -19.12
CA LYS A 220 14.24 -5.16 -19.48
C LYS A 220 13.75 -5.39 -20.90
N THR A 221 12.46 -5.27 -21.08
CA THR A 221 11.76 -5.38 -22.35
C THR A 221 10.60 -4.39 -22.41
N LYS A 222 9.70 -4.54 -23.38
CA LYS A 222 8.53 -3.65 -23.56
C LYS A 222 7.32 -4.42 -24.00
N ILE A 223 6.16 -3.85 -23.74
CA ILE A 223 4.91 -4.26 -24.36
C ILE A 223 4.99 -3.91 -25.86
N SER A 224 4.90 -4.92 -26.72
CA SER A 224 4.95 -4.75 -28.19
C SER A 224 3.58 -4.54 -28.80
N SER A 225 2.55 -5.23 -28.30
CA SER A 225 1.17 -5.03 -28.73
C SER A 225 0.18 -5.39 -27.62
N LYS A 226 -1.04 -4.87 -27.77
CA LYS A 226 -2.23 -5.24 -27.00
C LYS A 226 -3.31 -5.66 -27.98
N LEU A 227 -3.88 -6.81 -27.75
CA LEU A 227 -4.91 -7.40 -28.58
C LEU A 227 -6.17 -7.65 -27.75
N ALA A 228 -7.33 -7.67 -28.43
CA ALA A 228 -8.58 -8.15 -27.87
C ALA A 228 -8.96 -9.42 -28.63
N GLU A 229 -9.36 -10.47 -27.93
CA GLU A 229 -9.75 -11.76 -28.50
C GLU A 229 -11.11 -12.19 -27.94
N LEU A 230 -11.97 -12.72 -28.80
CA LEU A 230 -13.22 -13.35 -28.41
C LEU A 230 -13.26 -14.76 -28.99
N ALA A 231 -13.39 -15.75 -28.11
CA ALA A 231 -13.32 -17.18 -28.48
C ALA A 231 -12.07 -17.52 -29.34
N GLY A 232 -10.92 -16.91 -29.03
CA GLY A 232 -9.65 -17.10 -29.74
C GLY A 232 -9.51 -16.36 -31.06
N HIS A 233 -10.48 -15.53 -31.44
CA HIS A 233 -10.42 -14.71 -32.66
C HIS A 233 -10.14 -13.24 -32.31
N PRO A 234 -9.22 -12.56 -33.03
CA PRO A 234 -8.95 -11.16 -32.82
C PRO A 234 -10.18 -10.28 -33.04
N VAL A 235 -10.40 -9.35 -32.12
CA VAL A 235 -11.49 -8.35 -32.19
C VAL A 235 -10.89 -6.98 -32.49
N ALA A 236 -11.40 -6.34 -33.53
CA ALA A 236 -10.96 -5.00 -33.90
C ALA A 236 -11.38 -3.96 -32.83
N PRO A 237 -10.57 -2.91 -32.60
CA PRO A 237 -10.89 -1.86 -31.63
C PRO A 237 -12.24 -1.16 -31.85
N GLN A 238 -12.73 -1.13 -33.09
CA GLN A 238 -14.01 -0.52 -33.48
C GLN A 238 -15.22 -1.45 -33.31
N SER A 239 -14.98 -2.72 -32.97
CA SER A 239 -16.09 -3.66 -32.73
C SER A 239 -16.80 -3.33 -31.43
N LYS A 240 -18.14 -3.58 -31.43
CA LYS A 240 -18.95 -3.49 -30.21
C LYS A 240 -18.47 -4.45 -29.14
N ASP A 241 -17.94 -5.60 -29.54
CA ASP A 241 -17.46 -6.66 -28.65
C ASP A 241 -16.09 -6.35 -28.06
N TYR A 242 -15.40 -5.29 -28.51
CA TYR A 242 -14.03 -4.99 -28.08
C TYR A 242 -13.88 -4.86 -26.57
N ARG A 243 -14.84 -4.20 -25.91
CA ARG A 243 -14.78 -3.98 -24.46
C ARG A 243 -14.95 -5.27 -23.67
N ALA A 244 -15.82 -6.15 -24.13
CA ALA A 244 -16.09 -7.46 -23.52
C ALA A 244 -15.09 -8.55 -23.91
N ALA A 245 -14.27 -8.33 -24.93
CA ALA A 245 -13.29 -9.30 -25.40
C ALA A 245 -12.12 -9.43 -24.42
N ASP A 246 -11.57 -10.63 -24.29
CA ASP A 246 -10.39 -10.93 -23.50
C ASP A 246 -9.19 -10.11 -23.99
N LYS A 247 -8.44 -9.54 -23.07
CA LYS A 247 -7.24 -8.77 -23.39
C LYS A 247 -6.00 -9.65 -23.37
N VAL A 248 -5.14 -9.45 -24.37
CA VAL A 248 -3.85 -10.14 -24.48
C VAL A 248 -2.76 -9.10 -24.68
N ILE A 249 -1.75 -9.16 -23.85
CA ILE A 249 -0.57 -8.29 -23.90
C ILE A 249 0.61 -9.12 -24.43
N GLN A 250 1.20 -8.67 -25.52
CA GLN A 250 2.38 -9.28 -26.11
C GLN A 250 3.64 -8.58 -25.64
N ILE A 251 4.61 -9.34 -25.15
CA ILE A 251 5.93 -8.86 -24.76
C ILE A 251 6.92 -9.05 -25.92
N ALA A 252 7.85 -8.10 -26.10
CA ALA A 252 8.71 -8.05 -27.27
C ALA A 252 9.83 -9.11 -27.25
N LYS A 253 10.65 -9.13 -26.20
CA LYS A 253 11.82 -10.00 -26.08
C LYS A 253 12.10 -10.32 -24.59
N PRO A 254 12.09 -11.60 -24.16
CA PRO A 254 11.62 -12.75 -24.96
C PRO A 254 10.16 -12.57 -25.36
N SER A 255 9.77 -13.20 -26.47
CA SER A 255 8.38 -13.10 -26.97
C SER A 255 7.49 -14.05 -26.22
N PHE A 256 6.56 -13.50 -25.44
CA PHE A 256 5.51 -14.25 -24.74
C PHE A 256 4.28 -13.37 -24.52
N GLN A 257 3.19 -14.00 -24.11
CA GLN A 257 1.92 -13.31 -23.86
C GLN A 257 1.61 -13.26 -22.37
N ILE A 258 0.91 -12.19 -21.97
CA ILE A 258 0.22 -12.10 -20.68
C ILE A 258 -1.26 -12.05 -21.01
N ARG A 259 -2.04 -12.95 -20.39
CA ARG A 259 -3.48 -13.09 -20.65
C ARG A 259 -4.26 -13.55 -19.43
N GLY A 260 -5.56 -13.40 -19.47
CA GLY A 260 -6.48 -13.93 -18.46
C GLY A 260 -6.67 -15.45 -18.62
N ALA A 261 -6.98 -16.11 -17.51
CA ALA A 261 -7.45 -17.50 -17.55
C ALA A 261 -8.82 -17.54 -18.26
N THR A 262 -8.99 -18.45 -19.19
CA THR A 262 -10.26 -18.69 -19.88
C THR A 262 -10.94 -19.89 -19.25
N GLU A 263 -12.18 -19.75 -18.81
CA GLU A 263 -12.97 -20.83 -18.20
C GLU A 263 -13.25 -21.99 -19.18
N ALA A 264 -13.10 -21.75 -20.49
CA ALA A 264 -13.49 -22.67 -21.55
C ALA A 264 -12.44 -23.74 -21.90
N SER A 265 -11.26 -23.76 -21.29
CA SER A 265 -10.17 -24.69 -21.66
C SER A 265 -9.51 -25.30 -20.44
N ASP A 266 -9.50 -26.65 -20.40
CA ASP A 266 -8.74 -27.41 -19.42
C ASP A 266 -7.21 -27.30 -19.60
N VAL A 267 -6.76 -26.77 -20.75
CA VAL A 267 -5.36 -26.54 -21.09
C VAL A 267 -5.05 -25.06 -21.00
N LEU A 268 -4.18 -24.71 -20.03
CA LEU A 268 -3.71 -23.34 -19.90
C LEU A 268 -2.82 -22.98 -21.09
N PRO A 269 -3.04 -21.80 -21.72
CA PRO A 269 -2.23 -21.37 -22.86
C PRO A 269 -0.80 -21.04 -22.42
N HIS A 270 0.15 -21.09 -23.37
CA HIS A 270 1.51 -20.65 -23.13
C HIS A 270 1.56 -19.16 -22.77
N GLY A 271 2.47 -18.80 -21.88
CA GLY A 271 2.68 -17.43 -21.43
C GLY A 271 2.52 -17.24 -19.93
N ILE A 272 2.16 -16.03 -19.54
CA ILE A 272 1.82 -15.66 -18.17
C ILE A 272 0.32 -15.56 -18.07
N ILE A 273 -0.27 -16.34 -17.17
CA ILE A 273 -1.72 -16.40 -16.98
C ILE A 273 -2.08 -15.75 -15.65
N LEU A 274 -2.97 -14.76 -15.71
CA LEU A 274 -3.59 -14.09 -14.57
C LEU A 274 -5.05 -14.53 -14.43
N ARG A 275 -5.70 -14.22 -13.33
CA ARG A 275 -7.17 -14.28 -13.26
C ARG A 275 -7.74 -13.32 -14.31
N SER A 276 -8.89 -13.63 -14.87
CA SER A 276 -9.52 -12.78 -15.90
C SER A 276 -9.74 -11.35 -15.40
N GLN A 277 -10.20 -11.20 -14.16
CA GLN A 277 -10.37 -9.88 -13.52
C GLN A 277 -9.04 -9.12 -13.38
N ASP A 278 -7.97 -9.81 -12.95
CA ASP A 278 -6.64 -9.20 -12.81
C ASP A 278 -6.09 -8.75 -14.16
N MET A 279 -6.33 -9.54 -15.22
CA MET A 279 -5.92 -9.19 -16.58
C MET A 279 -6.65 -7.96 -17.12
N GLU A 280 -7.93 -7.81 -16.79
CA GLU A 280 -8.70 -6.61 -17.10
C GLU A 280 -8.05 -5.37 -16.46
N GLU A 281 -7.75 -5.41 -15.16
CA GLU A 281 -7.08 -4.31 -14.45
C GLU A 281 -5.71 -3.99 -15.07
N VAL A 282 -4.89 -5.01 -15.35
CA VAL A 282 -3.59 -4.85 -16.01
C VAL A 282 -3.75 -4.20 -17.38
N SER A 283 -4.77 -4.59 -18.15
CA SER A 283 -5.06 -3.98 -19.45
C SER A 283 -5.42 -2.50 -19.34
N LEU A 284 -6.22 -2.10 -18.34
CA LEU A 284 -6.58 -0.71 -18.10
C LEU A 284 -5.37 0.18 -17.77
N LEU A 285 -4.38 -0.38 -17.07
CA LEU A 285 -3.20 0.33 -16.60
C LEU A 285 -2.00 0.29 -17.54
N THR A 286 -2.13 -0.38 -18.69
CA THR A 286 -1.00 -0.57 -19.61
C THR A 286 -1.28 -0.09 -21.02
N ARG A 287 -0.21 0.31 -21.71
CA ARG A 287 -0.20 0.65 -23.14
C ARG A 287 0.99 0.03 -23.85
N VAL A 288 0.95 0.01 -25.16
CA VAL A 288 2.11 -0.35 -25.99
C VAL A 288 3.27 0.57 -25.66
N GLY A 289 4.45 0.00 -25.49
CA GLY A 289 5.68 0.69 -25.16
C GLY A 289 6.00 0.80 -23.67
N ASN A 290 5.09 0.41 -22.75
CA ASN A 290 5.44 0.34 -21.32
C ASN A 290 6.61 -0.60 -21.09
N GLU A 291 7.51 -0.20 -20.19
CA GLU A 291 8.65 -1.02 -19.77
C GLU A 291 8.16 -2.24 -18.99
N VAL A 292 8.78 -3.37 -19.27
CA VAL A 292 8.59 -4.62 -18.55
C VAL A 292 9.95 -5.08 -18.04
N GLU A 293 10.09 -5.19 -16.73
CA GLU A 293 11.28 -5.68 -16.06
C GLU A 293 11.04 -7.10 -15.57
N ILE A 294 11.98 -8.00 -15.78
CA ILE A 294 11.97 -9.39 -15.30
C ILE A 294 13.11 -9.55 -14.30
N ARG A 295 12.81 -10.12 -13.11
CA ARG A 295 13.81 -10.33 -12.04
C ARG A 295 13.85 -11.77 -11.55
#